data_c2393464b9dd4dfa46110cfd216eb191
#
_entry.id   c2393464b9dd4dfa46110cfd216eb191
#
_cell.length_a   1.000
_cell.length_b   1.000
_cell.length_c   1.000
_cell.angle_alpha   90.00
_cell.angle_beta   90.00
_cell.angle_gamma   90.00
#
_symmetry.space_group_name_H-M   'P 1'
#
loop_
_entity.id
_entity.type
_entity.pdbx_description
1 polymer ?
#
loop_
_entity_poly.entity_id
_entity_poly.type
_entity_poly.pdbx_seq_one_letter_code
_entity_poly.pdbx_strand_id
1 'polypeptide(L)'
;MTEKVKQSAAPVTGNDEIDIGRLVATVVEARWWVLGITTAFALCAAVYTLFATPIYSADALVQIEQNTGNSLVQDIGSALSNKPPASEAEIQLIQSRLVLGKTVDDLNLDIAVTKDTFPIFGAGWDRLMGRQNETVNVTAFTLPKAMNEQTFTLNVLNDKSYQLVSDGGFSARGQVGKVLEHDGVTMLVEAIHASPESQFTVSKFSTLGMINTLQNNLMVAETGKDTGVLSLTFTGEDREQIRQILD
;
A
#
# COMPACT_ATOMS: atom_id res chain seq x y z
N MET A 1 -32.77 85.23 15.63
CA MET A 1 -32.02 85.01 14.37
C MET A 1 -30.89 84.07 14.68
N THR A 2 -31.15 82.80 14.37
CA THR A 2 -30.24 81.68 14.62
C THR A 2 -29.86 81.13 13.25
N GLU A 3 -28.59 81.36 12.87
CA GLU A 3 -28.02 80.94 11.61
C GLU A 3 -27.51 79.49 11.76
N LYS A 4 -28.06 78.64 10.98
CA LYS A 4 -27.82 77.21 10.96
C LYS A 4 -26.64 76.94 10.02
N VAL A 5 -25.43 76.74 10.59
CA VAL A 5 -24.27 76.32 9.82
C VAL A 5 -24.47 74.90 9.27
N LYS A 6 -24.56 74.83 7.98
CA LYS A 6 -24.68 73.60 7.21
C LYS A 6 -23.29 73.01 7.04
N GLN A 7 -22.98 71.98 7.82
CA GLN A 7 -21.74 71.23 7.71
C GLN A 7 -21.83 70.32 6.45
N SER A 8 -21.05 70.69 5.44
CA SER A 8 -20.91 69.90 4.21
C SER A 8 -20.04 68.69 4.50
N ALA A 9 -20.63 67.53 4.45
CA ALA A 9 -19.91 66.26 4.49
C ALA A 9 -19.16 66.09 3.15
N ALA A 10 -17.88 66.03 3.18
CA ALA A 10 -17.03 65.66 2.04
C ALA A 10 -17.27 64.20 1.67
N PRO A 11 -17.34 63.85 0.38
CA PRO A 11 -17.45 62.45 -0.02
C PRO A 11 -16.14 61.75 0.30
N VAL A 12 -16.22 60.68 1.12
CA VAL A 12 -15.12 59.73 1.34
C VAL A 12 -15.03 58.93 0.05
N THR A 13 -14.19 59.33 -0.87
CA THR A 13 -13.72 58.49 -1.96
C THR A 13 -12.81 57.46 -1.35
N GLY A 14 -13.41 56.32 -1.01
CA GLY A 14 -12.65 55.10 -0.71
C GLY A 14 -12.02 54.60 -2.00
N ASN A 15 -10.75 54.96 -2.19
CA ASN A 15 -9.92 54.22 -3.13
C ASN A 15 -9.74 52.83 -2.53
N ASP A 16 -10.43 51.84 -3.10
CA ASP A 16 -10.20 50.41 -2.86
C ASP A 16 -8.87 49.95 -3.51
N GLU A 17 -7.84 50.77 -3.46
CA GLU A 17 -6.50 50.35 -3.83
C GLU A 17 -5.94 49.53 -2.67
N ILE A 18 -5.72 48.23 -2.96
CA ILE A 18 -5.04 47.33 -2.03
C ILE A 18 -3.62 47.87 -1.84
N ASP A 19 -3.39 48.55 -0.73
CA ASP A 19 -2.09 49.07 -0.36
C ASP A 19 -1.17 47.92 0.07
N ILE A 20 -0.38 47.42 -0.91
CA ILE A 20 0.59 46.35 -0.72
C ILE A 20 1.59 46.72 0.40
N GLY A 21 1.94 48.00 0.54
CA GLY A 21 2.82 48.47 1.60
C GLY A 21 2.24 48.24 2.99
N ARG A 22 0.95 48.47 3.17
CA ARG A 22 0.23 48.18 4.43
C ARG A 22 0.16 46.67 4.73
N LEU A 23 -0.06 45.85 3.71
CA LEU A 23 -0.07 44.37 3.89
C LEU A 23 1.30 43.86 4.34
N VAL A 24 2.36 44.33 3.69
CA VAL A 24 3.76 43.99 4.09
C VAL A 24 4.06 44.48 5.50
N ALA A 25 3.69 45.71 5.85
CA ALA A 25 3.89 46.24 7.20
C ALA A 25 3.18 45.38 8.26
N THR A 26 1.94 44.99 8.02
CA THR A 26 1.16 44.10 8.94
C THR A 26 1.84 42.73 9.10
N VAL A 27 2.36 42.13 8.03
CA VAL A 27 3.09 40.86 8.10
C VAL A 27 4.40 41.01 8.87
N VAL A 28 5.14 42.11 8.67
CA VAL A 28 6.38 42.38 9.40
C VAL A 28 6.11 42.64 10.90
N GLU A 29 5.03 43.28 11.23
CA GLU A 29 4.61 43.51 12.62
C GLU A 29 4.21 42.20 13.30
N ALA A 30 3.48 41.30 12.57
CA ALA A 30 3.09 39.98 13.03
C ALA A 30 4.15 38.90 12.80
N ARG A 31 5.40 39.23 12.47
CA ARG A 31 6.48 38.31 12.06
C ARG A 31 6.65 37.11 12.98
N TRP A 32 6.55 37.28 14.28
CA TRP A 32 6.67 36.21 15.27
C TRP A 32 5.50 35.22 15.22
N TRP A 33 4.28 35.74 14.98
CA TRP A 33 3.10 34.90 14.78
C TRP A 33 3.16 34.11 13.47
N VAL A 34 3.55 34.78 12.39
CA VAL A 34 3.72 34.14 11.08
C VAL A 34 4.79 33.06 11.16
N LEU A 35 5.95 33.38 11.75
CA LEU A 35 7.04 32.42 11.93
C LEU A 35 6.61 31.23 12.80
N GLY A 36 5.91 31.48 13.91
CA GLY A 36 5.42 30.46 14.83
C GLY A 36 4.46 29.50 14.16
N ILE A 37 3.46 30.01 13.44
CA ILE A 37 2.49 29.21 12.72
C ILE A 37 3.16 28.42 11.60
N THR A 38 4.02 29.06 10.81
CA THR A 38 4.74 28.38 9.71
C THR A 38 5.62 27.26 10.23
N THR A 39 6.35 27.50 11.33
CA THR A 39 7.19 26.48 11.97
C THR A 39 6.35 25.33 12.52
N ALA A 40 5.18 25.61 13.13
CA ALA A 40 4.29 24.59 13.62
C ALA A 40 3.77 23.69 12.48
N PHE A 41 3.33 24.28 11.36
CA PHE A 41 2.91 23.51 10.18
C PHE A 41 4.05 22.72 9.55
N ALA A 42 5.26 23.30 9.47
CA ALA A 42 6.43 22.60 8.96
C ALA A 42 6.80 21.40 9.83
N LEU A 43 6.74 21.54 11.16
CA LEU A 43 6.95 20.42 12.08
C LEU A 43 5.86 19.34 11.94
N CYS A 44 4.59 19.71 11.85
CA CYS A 44 3.51 18.77 11.60
C CYS A 44 3.69 18.02 10.28
N ALA A 45 4.08 18.71 9.20
CA ALA A 45 4.35 18.10 7.91
C ALA A 45 5.55 17.15 7.97
N ALA A 46 6.64 17.53 8.64
CA ALA A 46 7.81 16.69 8.84
C ALA A 46 7.47 15.43 9.64
N VAL A 47 6.72 15.58 10.73
CA VAL A 47 6.22 14.45 11.52
C VAL A 47 5.35 13.54 10.66
N TYR A 48 4.38 14.08 9.92
CA TYR A 48 3.53 13.30 9.03
C TYR A 48 4.34 12.51 8.00
N THR A 49 5.33 13.15 7.35
CA THR A 49 6.17 12.48 6.35
C THR A 49 7.01 11.35 6.94
N LEU A 50 7.50 11.50 8.17
CA LEU A 50 8.26 10.46 8.87
C LEU A 50 7.39 9.24 9.20
N PHE A 51 6.10 9.42 9.46
CA PHE A 51 5.19 8.37 9.89
C PHE A 51 4.33 7.79 8.76
N ALA A 52 4.24 8.46 7.60
CA ALA A 52 3.51 7.95 6.45
C ALA A 52 4.11 6.65 5.93
N THR A 53 3.26 5.66 5.64
CA THR A 53 3.67 4.40 5.00
C THR A 53 4.07 4.67 3.55
N PRO A 54 5.27 4.24 3.11
CA PRO A 54 5.66 4.37 1.72
C PRO A 54 4.83 3.42 0.85
N ILE A 55 4.36 3.91 -0.29
CA ILE A 55 3.73 3.10 -1.33
C ILE A 55 4.73 2.97 -2.46
N TYR A 56 4.99 1.73 -2.87
CA TYR A 56 5.89 1.40 -3.97
C TYR A 56 5.09 1.02 -5.19
N SER A 57 5.66 1.25 -6.36
CA SER A 57 5.16 0.78 -7.65
C SER A 57 6.29 0.11 -8.39
N ALA A 58 6.00 -1.01 -9.03
CA ALA A 58 6.92 -1.65 -9.95
C ALA A 58 6.20 -1.96 -11.26
N ASP A 59 6.96 -1.91 -12.34
CA ASP A 59 6.47 -2.16 -13.69
C ASP A 59 7.22 -3.34 -14.29
N ALA A 60 6.47 -4.22 -14.99
CA ALA A 60 7.01 -5.29 -15.78
C ALA A 60 6.48 -5.17 -17.23
N LEU A 61 7.28 -5.58 -18.19
CA LEU A 61 6.90 -5.59 -19.61
C LEU A 61 6.85 -7.04 -20.08
N VAL A 62 5.71 -7.43 -20.65
CA VAL A 62 5.49 -8.74 -21.25
C VAL A 62 5.21 -8.56 -22.74
N GLN A 63 5.99 -9.21 -23.58
CA GLN A 63 5.76 -9.23 -25.02
C GLN A 63 4.94 -10.47 -25.38
N ILE A 64 3.81 -10.26 -26.05
CA ILE A 64 2.99 -11.33 -26.58
C ILE A 64 3.58 -11.77 -27.91
N GLU A 65 3.99 -13.04 -28.04
CA GLU A 65 4.34 -13.62 -29.32
C GLU A 65 3.06 -13.86 -30.14
N GLN A 66 2.85 -13.00 -31.13
CA GLN A 66 1.83 -13.25 -32.12
C GLN A 66 2.29 -14.40 -33.00
N ASN A 67 1.55 -15.50 -32.96
CA ASN A 67 1.84 -16.66 -33.80
C ASN A 67 1.54 -16.32 -35.28
N THR A 68 2.56 -15.87 -35.98
CA THR A 68 2.52 -15.38 -37.39
C THR A 68 2.26 -16.49 -38.40
N GLY A 69 1.86 -17.68 -37.97
CA GLY A 69 1.70 -18.86 -38.84
C GLY A 69 0.64 -18.76 -39.94
N ASN A 70 -0.24 -17.75 -39.93
CA ASN A 70 -1.28 -17.57 -40.96
C ASN A 70 -1.71 -16.11 -41.14
N SER A 71 -0.75 -15.17 -41.15
CA SER A 71 -1.01 -13.73 -41.16
C SER A 71 -1.89 -13.24 -42.28
N LEU A 72 -1.74 -13.78 -43.53
CA LEU A 72 -2.49 -13.33 -44.68
C LEU A 72 -4.00 -13.66 -44.65
N VAL A 73 -4.37 -14.77 -44.02
CA VAL A 73 -5.79 -15.16 -43.85
C VAL A 73 -6.41 -14.46 -42.62
N GLN A 74 -5.57 -14.18 -41.64
CA GLN A 74 -5.98 -13.51 -40.41
C GLN A 74 -6.18 -12.01 -40.61
N ASP A 75 -5.35 -11.36 -41.43
CA ASP A 75 -5.49 -9.94 -41.78
C ASP A 75 -6.78 -9.65 -42.57
N ILE A 76 -7.16 -10.54 -43.50
CA ILE A 76 -8.45 -10.42 -44.22
C ILE A 76 -9.63 -10.72 -43.30
N GLY A 77 -9.47 -11.64 -42.36
CA GLY A 77 -10.50 -11.99 -41.37
C GLY A 77 -10.70 -10.93 -40.29
N SER A 78 -9.66 -10.24 -39.85
CA SER A 78 -9.70 -9.17 -38.88
C SER A 78 -10.30 -7.89 -39.40
N ALA A 79 -10.08 -7.58 -40.68
CA ALA A 79 -10.71 -6.44 -41.37
C ALA A 79 -12.23 -6.60 -41.56
N LEU A 80 -12.75 -7.82 -41.51
CA LEU A 80 -14.17 -8.15 -41.65
C LEU A 80 -14.86 -8.51 -40.35
N SER A 81 -14.13 -8.74 -39.25
CA SER A 81 -14.64 -9.14 -37.98
C SER A 81 -14.21 -8.12 -36.90
N ASN A 82 -15.16 -7.58 -36.16
CA ASN A 82 -14.93 -6.80 -34.94
C ASN A 82 -14.34 -7.73 -33.84
N LYS A 83 -13.23 -8.42 -34.09
CA LYS A 83 -12.53 -9.16 -33.03
C LYS A 83 -11.77 -8.18 -32.16
N PRO A 84 -11.90 -8.27 -30.83
CA PRO A 84 -11.04 -7.50 -29.94
C PRO A 84 -9.57 -7.81 -30.25
N PRO A 85 -8.67 -6.83 -30.08
CA PRO A 85 -7.24 -7.03 -30.23
C PRO A 85 -6.77 -8.25 -29.41
N ALA A 86 -5.79 -8.98 -29.92
CA ALA A 86 -5.24 -10.13 -29.19
C ALA A 86 -4.74 -9.74 -27.79
N SER A 87 -4.20 -8.54 -27.65
CA SER A 87 -3.78 -7.94 -26.39
C SER A 87 -4.91 -7.84 -25.34
N GLU A 88 -6.15 -7.57 -25.76
CA GLU A 88 -7.28 -7.47 -24.82
C GLU A 88 -7.62 -8.82 -24.19
N ALA A 89 -7.57 -9.90 -24.96
CA ALA A 89 -7.79 -11.25 -24.44
C ALA A 89 -6.69 -11.65 -23.45
N GLU A 90 -5.44 -11.31 -23.74
CA GLU A 90 -4.31 -11.60 -22.83
C GLU A 90 -4.38 -10.77 -21.54
N ILE A 91 -4.79 -9.50 -21.63
CA ILE A 91 -5.03 -8.67 -20.42
C ILE A 91 -6.08 -9.33 -19.53
N GLN A 92 -7.19 -9.79 -20.09
CA GLN A 92 -8.23 -10.49 -19.34
C GLN A 92 -7.74 -11.81 -18.74
N LEU A 93 -6.86 -12.52 -19.45
CA LEU A 93 -6.26 -13.75 -18.96
C LEU A 93 -5.35 -13.49 -17.78
N ILE A 94 -4.47 -12.49 -17.84
CA ILE A 94 -3.56 -12.10 -16.76
C ILE A 94 -4.37 -11.67 -15.51
N GLN A 95 -5.44 -10.92 -15.70
CA GLN A 95 -6.33 -10.49 -14.61
C GLN A 95 -7.34 -11.55 -14.17
N SER A 96 -7.29 -12.75 -14.77
CA SER A 96 -8.23 -13.81 -14.44
C SER A 96 -7.99 -14.38 -13.05
N ARG A 97 -9.06 -14.90 -12.44
CA ARG A 97 -8.97 -15.58 -11.15
C ARG A 97 -8.09 -16.82 -11.19
N LEU A 98 -7.91 -17.44 -12.35
CA LEU A 98 -7.06 -18.61 -12.50
C LEU A 98 -5.58 -18.24 -12.32
N VAL A 99 -5.12 -17.21 -13.01
CA VAL A 99 -3.73 -16.74 -12.93
C VAL A 99 -3.45 -16.14 -11.55
N LEU A 100 -4.27 -15.16 -11.13
CA LEU A 100 -4.08 -14.53 -9.84
C LEU A 100 -4.26 -15.48 -8.65
N GLY A 101 -5.18 -16.46 -8.76
CA GLY A 101 -5.35 -17.49 -7.74
C GLY A 101 -4.11 -18.36 -7.60
N LYS A 102 -3.51 -18.76 -8.74
CA LYS A 102 -2.25 -19.48 -8.71
C LYS A 102 -1.11 -18.64 -8.10
N THR A 103 -1.02 -17.36 -8.43
CA THR A 103 -0.05 -16.45 -7.82
C THR A 103 -0.24 -16.35 -6.29
N VAL A 104 -1.50 -16.25 -5.82
CA VAL A 104 -1.81 -16.25 -4.38
C VAL A 104 -1.33 -17.53 -3.71
N ASP A 105 -1.59 -18.69 -4.33
CA ASP A 105 -1.23 -20.01 -3.77
C ASP A 105 0.29 -20.23 -3.82
N ASP A 106 0.96 -19.91 -4.94
CA ASP A 106 2.41 -20.13 -5.12
C ASP A 106 3.25 -19.22 -4.19
N LEU A 107 2.80 -17.98 -3.95
CA LEU A 107 3.49 -17.01 -3.11
C LEU A 107 2.94 -16.91 -1.68
N ASN A 108 1.93 -17.73 -1.32
CA ASN A 108 1.26 -17.70 -0.01
C ASN A 108 0.76 -16.29 0.39
N LEU A 109 0.26 -15.51 -0.57
CA LEU A 109 -0.16 -14.12 -0.35
C LEU A 109 -1.38 -14.00 0.58
N ASP A 110 -2.07 -15.10 0.81
CA ASP A 110 -3.19 -15.19 1.76
C ASP A 110 -2.74 -15.19 3.24
N ILE A 111 -1.42 -15.22 3.49
CA ILE A 111 -0.83 -15.12 4.82
C ILE A 111 -0.21 -13.72 4.97
N ALA A 112 -0.75 -12.89 5.85
CA ALA A 112 -0.13 -11.62 6.19
C ALA A 112 0.56 -11.71 7.54
N VAL A 113 1.81 -11.28 7.57
CA VAL A 113 2.62 -11.14 8.78
C VAL A 113 3.01 -9.68 8.91
N THR A 114 2.45 -9.00 9.90
CA THR A 114 2.70 -7.59 10.14
C THR A 114 3.32 -7.42 11.52
N LYS A 115 4.42 -6.68 11.62
CA LYS A 115 5.02 -6.36 12.91
C LYS A 115 4.07 -5.48 13.72
N ASP A 116 3.81 -5.88 14.95
CA ASP A 116 3.03 -5.08 15.88
C ASP A 116 3.87 -3.89 16.34
N THR A 117 3.46 -2.71 15.90
CA THR A 117 4.09 -1.45 16.28
C THR A 117 3.11 -0.60 17.04
N PHE A 118 3.61 0.29 17.90
CA PHE A 118 2.74 1.19 18.63
C PHE A 118 1.88 2.04 17.67
N PRO A 119 0.56 2.12 17.88
CA PRO A 119 -0.32 2.83 16.96
C PRO A 119 0.13 4.29 16.77
N ILE A 120 0.09 4.77 15.53
CA ILE A 120 0.43 6.12 15.05
C ILE A 120 1.94 6.43 15.01
N PHE A 121 2.71 6.09 16.05
CA PHE A 121 4.12 6.48 16.14
C PHE A 121 5.11 5.31 15.96
N GLY A 122 4.64 4.06 16.08
CA GLY A 122 5.51 2.87 16.14
C GLY A 122 6.31 2.64 14.87
N ALA A 123 5.69 2.73 13.70
CA ALA A 123 6.37 2.52 12.42
C ALA A 123 7.48 3.56 12.16
N GLY A 124 7.24 4.83 12.52
CA GLY A 124 8.26 5.88 12.44
C GLY A 124 9.37 5.73 13.48
N TRP A 125 9.02 5.28 14.69
CA TRP A 125 10.00 5.01 15.74
C TRP A 125 10.91 3.83 15.37
N ASP A 126 10.36 2.76 14.80
CA ASP A 126 11.13 1.62 14.31
C ASP A 126 12.06 2.02 13.17
N ARG A 127 11.65 2.98 12.30
CA ARG A 127 12.54 3.58 11.30
C ARG A 127 13.72 4.31 11.92
N LEU A 128 13.47 5.15 12.92
CA LEU A 128 14.51 5.89 13.63
C LEU A 128 15.48 4.98 14.39
N MET A 129 14.98 3.86 14.93
CA MET A 129 15.77 2.89 15.69
C MET A 129 16.43 1.80 14.82
N GLY A 130 16.24 1.83 13.50
CA GLY A 130 16.81 0.84 12.58
C GLY A 130 16.16 -0.55 12.68
N ARG A 131 14.99 -0.69 13.30
CA ARG A 131 14.26 -1.97 13.48
C ARG A 131 13.34 -2.31 12.30
N GLN A 132 13.50 -1.64 11.17
CA GLN A 132 12.66 -1.84 9.97
C GLN A 132 12.83 -3.22 9.34
N ASN A 133 13.97 -3.88 9.58
CA ASN A 133 14.33 -5.12 8.93
C ASN A 133 13.94 -6.36 9.76
N GLU A 134 13.14 -6.19 10.81
CA GLU A 134 12.61 -7.31 11.56
C GLU A 134 11.51 -7.99 10.75
N THR A 135 11.73 -9.24 10.36
CA THR A 135 10.81 -10.02 9.53
C THR A 135 10.65 -11.43 10.09
N VAL A 136 9.48 -12.00 9.91
CA VAL A 136 9.18 -13.41 10.16
C VAL A 136 8.63 -13.98 8.87
N ASN A 137 9.29 -15.00 8.33
CA ASN A 137 8.86 -15.69 7.12
C ASN A 137 7.99 -16.89 7.49
N VAL A 138 6.70 -16.81 7.15
CA VAL A 138 5.70 -17.86 7.36
C VAL A 138 5.32 -18.45 6.00
N THR A 139 5.69 -19.69 5.75
CA THR A 139 5.45 -20.36 4.45
C THR A 139 4.20 -21.22 4.43
N ALA A 140 3.65 -21.57 5.58
CA ALA A 140 2.37 -22.25 5.68
C ALA A 140 1.60 -21.80 6.92
N PHE A 141 0.33 -21.49 6.74
CA PHE A 141 -0.57 -21.17 7.85
C PHE A 141 -1.99 -21.66 7.49
N THR A 142 -2.44 -22.67 8.19
CA THR A 142 -3.77 -23.26 7.97
C THR A 142 -4.56 -23.20 9.26
N LEU A 143 -5.79 -22.76 9.16
CA LEU A 143 -6.69 -22.60 10.29
C LEU A 143 -7.93 -23.51 10.15
N PRO A 144 -8.46 -24.06 11.23
CA PRO A 144 -9.79 -24.67 11.22
C PRO A 144 -10.84 -23.59 10.93
N LYS A 145 -11.93 -23.98 10.25
CA LYS A 145 -13.00 -23.04 9.83
C LYS A 145 -13.55 -22.16 10.97
N ALA A 146 -13.53 -22.67 12.19
CA ALA A 146 -14.00 -21.93 13.37
C ALA A 146 -13.05 -20.78 13.78
N MET A 147 -11.81 -20.76 13.29
CA MET A 147 -10.78 -19.78 13.64
C MET A 147 -10.37 -18.90 12.46
N ASN A 148 -11.01 -19.02 11.29
CA ASN A 148 -10.62 -18.27 10.08
C ASN A 148 -10.70 -16.73 10.20
N GLU A 149 -11.46 -16.21 11.16
CA GLU A 149 -11.59 -14.78 11.39
C GLU A 149 -10.77 -14.29 12.60
N GLN A 150 -9.99 -15.18 13.22
CA GLN A 150 -9.17 -14.82 14.37
C GLN A 150 -7.82 -14.28 13.93
N THR A 151 -7.36 -13.28 14.64
CA THR A 151 -6.01 -12.75 14.52
C THR A 151 -5.11 -13.48 15.50
N PHE A 152 -3.92 -13.84 15.04
CA PHE A 152 -2.92 -14.51 15.88
C PHE A 152 -1.74 -13.58 16.09
N THR A 153 -1.23 -13.57 17.30
CA THR A 153 0.01 -12.85 17.64
C THR A 153 1.14 -13.85 17.81
N LEU A 154 2.19 -13.67 17.02
CA LEU A 154 3.43 -14.42 17.11
C LEU A 154 4.42 -13.64 17.96
N ASN A 155 4.73 -14.14 19.16
CA ASN A 155 5.73 -13.59 20.05
C ASN A 155 7.08 -14.29 19.79
N VAL A 156 8.09 -13.54 19.44
CA VAL A 156 9.45 -14.05 19.23
C VAL A 156 10.10 -14.29 20.59
N LEU A 157 10.45 -15.55 20.88
CA LEU A 157 11.16 -15.90 22.10
C LEU A 157 12.69 -15.82 21.90
N ASN A 158 13.15 -16.29 20.74
CA ASN A 158 14.53 -16.23 20.27
C ASN A 158 14.57 -16.58 18.77
N ASP A 159 15.75 -16.56 18.16
CA ASP A 159 15.95 -16.82 16.72
C ASP A 159 15.46 -18.19 16.24
N LYS A 160 15.13 -19.11 17.15
CA LYS A 160 14.74 -20.50 16.82
C LYS A 160 13.37 -20.91 17.35
N SER A 161 12.74 -20.08 18.16
CA SER A 161 11.47 -20.42 18.80
C SER A 161 10.56 -19.22 18.95
N TYR A 162 9.27 -19.48 18.84
CA TYR A 162 8.21 -18.49 18.94
C TYR A 162 7.03 -19.05 19.73
N GLN A 163 6.15 -18.21 20.17
CA GLN A 163 4.86 -18.55 20.76
C GLN A 163 3.77 -17.90 19.92
N LEU A 164 2.81 -18.70 19.48
CA LEU A 164 1.63 -18.25 18.78
C LEU A 164 0.46 -18.20 19.75
N VAL A 165 -0.21 -17.06 19.87
CA VAL A 165 -1.36 -16.87 20.72
C VAL A 165 -2.51 -16.23 19.94
N SER A 166 -3.76 -16.48 20.34
CA SER A 166 -4.91 -15.73 19.81
C SER A 166 -5.81 -15.24 20.92
N ASP A 167 -6.62 -14.24 20.64
CA ASP A 167 -7.61 -13.70 21.58
C ASP A 167 -8.66 -14.74 21.97
N GLY A 168 -8.84 -15.79 21.16
CA GLY A 168 -9.71 -16.94 21.45
C GLY A 168 -9.18 -17.93 22.49
N GLY A 169 -8.03 -17.65 23.11
CA GLY A 169 -7.42 -18.50 24.14
C GLY A 169 -6.47 -19.59 23.58
N PHE A 170 -6.20 -19.59 22.28
CA PHE A 170 -5.18 -20.46 21.69
C PHE A 170 -3.79 -20.05 22.12
N SER A 171 -2.93 -21.00 22.51
CA SER A 171 -1.53 -20.76 22.82
C SER A 171 -0.70 -21.99 22.51
N ALA A 172 0.26 -21.86 21.61
CA ALA A 172 1.18 -22.92 21.25
C ALA A 172 2.60 -22.41 21.03
N ARG A 173 3.60 -23.25 21.32
CA ARG A 173 5.01 -22.92 21.07
C ARG A 173 5.51 -23.68 19.86
N GLY A 174 6.12 -22.94 18.91
CA GLY A 174 6.72 -23.49 17.72
C GLY A 174 8.24 -23.30 17.67
N GLN A 175 8.85 -24.03 16.75
CA GLN A 175 10.27 -23.93 16.43
C GLN A 175 10.43 -23.59 14.95
N VAL A 176 11.38 -22.72 14.63
CA VAL A 176 11.74 -22.37 13.25
C VAL A 176 12.17 -23.61 12.49
N GLY A 177 11.70 -23.75 11.25
CA GLY A 177 11.96 -24.90 10.38
C GLY A 177 11.17 -26.16 10.73
N LYS A 178 10.26 -26.11 11.71
CA LYS A 178 9.41 -27.23 12.07
C LYS A 178 7.93 -26.84 11.98
N VAL A 179 7.13 -27.78 11.50
CA VAL A 179 5.67 -27.60 11.47
C VAL A 179 5.15 -27.61 12.90
N LEU A 180 4.43 -26.55 13.26
CA LEU A 180 3.61 -26.49 14.46
C LEU A 180 2.23 -27.05 14.12
N GLU A 181 1.78 -28.06 14.87
CA GLU A 181 0.42 -28.58 14.79
C GLU A 181 -0.19 -28.59 16.20
N HIS A 182 -1.23 -27.80 16.40
CA HIS A 182 -1.93 -27.72 17.68
C HIS A 182 -3.37 -27.26 17.45
N ASP A 183 -4.34 -27.95 18.03
CA ASP A 183 -5.78 -27.66 17.95
C ASP A 183 -6.31 -27.41 16.51
N GLY A 184 -5.72 -28.12 15.51
CA GLY A 184 -6.08 -27.98 14.11
C GLY A 184 -5.46 -26.77 13.41
N VAL A 185 -4.68 -25.95 14.12
CA VAL A 185 -3.83 -24.91 13.55
C VAL A 185 -2.52 -25.52 13.11
N THR A 186 -2.16 -25.33 11.84
CA THR A 186 -0.87 -25.75 11.29
C THR A 186 -0.10 -24.53 10.84
N MET A 187 1.14 -24.39 11.28
CA MET A 187 2.01 -23.26 10.92
C MET A 187 3.45 -23.70 10.69
N LEU A 188 4.07 -23.18 9.64
CA LEU A 188 5.50 -23.32 9.37
C LEU A 188 6.16 -21.96 9.28
N VAL A 189 7.04 -21.68 10.21
CA VAL A 189 7.93 -20.51 10.21
C VAL A 189 9.28 -20.95 9.69
N GLU A 190 9.72 -20.41 8.56
CA GLU A 190 10.97 -20.78 7.92
C GLU A 190 12.15 -20.01 8.51
N ALA A 191 11.99 -18.71 8.78
CA ALA A 191 13.02 -17.86 9.34
C ALA A 191 12.43 -16.77 10.24
N ILE A 192 13.17 -16.40 11.28
CA ILE A 192 12.89 -15.26 12.14
C ILE A 192 14.13 -14.36 12.11
N HIS A 193 13.96 -13.13 11.66
CA HIS A 193 14.94 -12.06 11.72
C HIS A 193 14.36 -10.92 12.56
N ALA A 194 14.23 -11.15 13.85
CA ALA A 194 13.65 -10.18 14.77
C ALA A 194 14.28 -10.31 16.15
N SER A 195 14.27 -9.22 16.91
CA SER A 195 14.73 -9.21 18.29
C SER A 195 13.84 -10.06 19.18
N PRO A 196 14.39 -10.67 20.27
CA PRO A 196 13.54 -11.29 21.29
C PRO A 196 12.50 -10.29 21.82
N GLU A 197 11.31 -10.79 22.14
CA GLU A 197 10.15 -10.01 22.57
C GLU A 197 9.42 -9.20 21.47
N SER A 198 9.92 -9.21 20.23
CA SER A 198 9.17 -8.65 19.10
C SER A 198 7.87 -9.42 18.87
N GLN A 199 6.82 -8.69 18.52
CA GLN A 199 5.48 -9.24 18.29
C GLN A 199 5.09 -9.01 16.83
N PHE A 200 4.46 -10.03 16.26
CA PHE A 200 3.95 -9.99 14.89
C PHE A 200 2.50 -10.47 14.86
N THR A 201 1.66 -9.72 14.22
CA THR A 201 0.30 -10.13 13.90
C THR A 201 0.32 -11.02 12.67
N VAL A 202 -0.21 -12.23 12.79
CA VAL A 202 -0.37 -13.20 11.70
C VAL A 202 -1.85 -13.35 11.39
N SER A 203 -2.23 -13.07 10.16
CA SER A 203 -3.61 -13.17 9.69
C SER A 203 -3.69 -14.03 8.45
N LYS A 204 -4.77 -14.81 8.34
CA LYS A 204 -5.09 -15.62 7.17
C LYS A 204 -6.26 -14.97 6.44
N PHE A 205 -6.05 -14.58 5.20
CA PHE A 205 -7.09 -14.03 4.34
C PHE A 205 -7.73 -15.11 3.48
N SER A 206 -8.94 -14.87 3.01
CA SER A 206 -9.52 -15.76 2.01
C SER A 206 -8.82 -15.56 0.66
N THR A 207 -8.58 -16.66 -0.05
CA THR A 207 -7.98 -16.63 -1.41
C THR A 207 -8.75 -15.71 -2.35
N LEU A 208 -10.10 -15.72 -2.27
CA LEU A 208 -10.94 -14.82 -3.08
C LEU A 208 -10.76 -13.35 -2.72
N GLY A 209 -10.62 -13.04 -1.43
CA GLY A 209 -10.34 -11.68 -0.96
C GLY A 209 -8.98 -11.18 -1.49
N MET A 210 -7.96 -12.04 -1.43
CA MET A 210 -6.64 -11.70 -1.93
C MET A 210 -6.62 -11.53 -3.45
N ILE A 211 -7.31 -12.39 -4.22
CA ILE A 211 -7.46 -12.21 -5.67
C ILE A 211 -8.07 -10.84 -6.00
N ASN A 212 -9.12 -10.42 -5.28
CA ASN A 212 -9.72 -9.11 -5.50
C ASN A 212 -8.75 -7.97 -5.16
N THR A 213 -7.95 -8.12 -4.11
CA THR A 213 -6.89 -7.16 -3.75
C THR A 213 -5.83 -7.06 -4.85
N LEU A 214 -5.37 -8.20 -5.38
CA LEU A 214 -4.43 -8.22 -6.50
C LEU A 214 -5.03 -7.56 -7.74
N GLN A 215 -6.28 -7.85 -8.10
CA GLN A 215 -6.96 -7.24 -9.24
C GLN A 215 -7.06 -5.70 -9.12
N ASN A 216 -7.28 -5.19 -7.93
CA ASN A 216 -7.38 -3.74 -7.69
C ASN A 216 -6.02 -3.02 -7.74
N ASN A 217 -4.94 -3.72 -7.41
CA ASN A 217 -3.59 -3.17 -7.36
C ASN A 217 -2.77 -3.45 -8.63
N LEU A 218 -3.25 -4.35 -9.49
CA LEU A 218 -2.62 -4.71 -10.77
C LEU A 218 -3.26 -3.95 -11.92
N MET A 219 -2.54 -3.06 -12.53
CA MET A 219 -2.91 -2.42 -13.78
C MET A 219 -2.18 -3.10 -14.94
N VAL A 220 -2.93 -3.56 -15.94
CA VAL A 220 -2.37 -4.14 -17.17
C VAL A 220 -2.85 -3.32 -18.33
N ALA A 221 -1.93 -2.82 -19.16
CA ALA A 221 -2.24 -2.01 -20.31
C ALA A 221 -1.28 -2.32 -21.47
N GLU A 222 -1.76 -2.18 -22.69
CA GLU A 222 -0.90 -2.30 -23.87
C GLU A 222 -0.05 -1.04 -24.04
N THR A 223 1.26 -1.21 -24.23
CA THR A 223 2.20 -0.10 -24.48
C THR A 223 2.23 0.26 -25.95
N GLY A 224 1.43 1.24 -26.34
CA GLY A 224 1.24 1.62 -27.74
C GLY A 224 0.06 0.86 -28.37
N LYS A 225 -0.28 1.25 -29.60
CA LYS A 225 -1.41 0.64 -30.29
C LYS A 225 -0.93 -0.56 -31.12
N ASP A 226 -1.55 -1.71 -30.92
CA ASP A 226 -1.29 -2.95 -31.66
C ASP A 226 0.20 -3.40 -31.63
N THR A 227 0.92 -3.09 -30.53
CA THR A 227 2.34 -3.45 -30.38
C THR A 227 2.54 -4.87 -29.85
N GLY A 228 1.51 -5.46 -29.22
CA GLY A 228 1.63 -6.73 -28.53
C GLY A 228 2.54 -6.69 -27.29
N VAL A 229 2.87 -5.48 -26.80
CA VAL A 229 3.65 -5.31 -25.57
C VAL A 229 2.73 -4.84 -24.46
N LEU A 230 2.61 -5.64 -23.40
CA LEU A 230 1.84 -5.30 -22.21
C LEU A 230 2.76 -4.73 -21.13
N SER A 231 2.31 -3.67 -20.50
CA SER A 231 2.88 -3.13 -19.27
C SER A 231 2.00 -3.56 -18.09
N LEU A 232 2.62 -4.23 -17.13
CA LEU A 232 2.01 -4.61 -15.88
C LEU A 232 2.56 -3.67 -14.81
N THR A 233 1.68 -2.93 -14.15
CA THR A 233 2.05 -2.04 -13.03
C THR A 233 1.38 -2.55 -11.77
N PHE A 234 2.15 -2.84 -10.74
CA PHE A 234 1.62 -3.26 -9.44
C PHE A 234 2.02 -2.27 -8.35
N THR A 235 1.07 -1.93 -7.49
CA THR A 235 1.27 -1.00 -6.36
C THR A 235 1.05 -1.71 -5.03
N GLY A 236 1.90 -1.42 -4.03
CA GLY A 236 1.80 -2.03 -2.70
C GLY A 236 2.76 -1.41 -1.70
N GLU A 237 2.74 -1.90 -0.48
CA GLU A 237 3.56 -1.41 0.64
C GLU A 237 4.89 -2.16 0.75
N ASP A 238 4.96 -3.41 0.31
CA ASP A 238 6.16 -4.25 0.36
C ASP A 238 6.80 -4.37 -1.02
N ARG A 239 8.00 -3.78 -1.15
CA ARG A 239 8.78 -3.76 -2.40
C ARG A 239 9.17 -5.17 -2.88
N GLU A 240 9.53 -6.07 -1.96
CA GLU A 240 9.97 -7.41 -2.32
C GLU A 240 8.80 -8.27 -2.77
N GLN A 241 7.66 -8.15 -2.08
CA GLN A 241 6.42 -8.82 -2.47
C GLN A 241 5.94 -8.38 -3.85
N ILE A 242 5.98 -7.06 -4.14
CA ILE A 242 5.60 -6.51 -5.45
C ILE A 242 6.45 -7.14 -6.56
N ARG A 243 7.77 -7.25 -6.34
CA ARG A 243 8.69 -7.85 -7.30
C ARG A 243 8.35 -9.32 -7.55
N GLN A 244 8.11 -10.08 -6.50
CA GLN A 244 7.76 -11.51 -6.61
C GLN A 244 6.43 -11.74 -7.34
N ILE A 245 5.48 -10.83 -7.21
CA ILE A 245 4.19 -10.90 -7.91
C ILE A 245 4.34 -10.65 -9.41
N LEU A 246 5.29 -9.80 -9.82
CA LEU A 246 5.51 -9.43 -11.22
C LEU A 246 6.50 -10.34 -11.95
N ASP A 247 7.37 -11.07 -11.23
CA ASP A 247 8.32 -12.06 -11.79
C ASP A 247 7.62 -13.41 -12.06
#